data_a0490914fb2be3892614afd8a7cc291e
#
_entry.id   a0490914fb2be3892614afd8a7cc291e
#
_cell.length_a   1.000
_cell.length_b   1.000
_cell.length_c   1.000
_cell.angle_alpha   90.00
_cell.angle_beta   90.00
_cell.angle_gamma   90.00
#
_symmetry.space_group_name_H-M   'P 1'
#
loop_
_entity.id
_entity.type
_entity.pdbx_description
1 polymer ?
#
loop_
_entity_poly.entity_id
_entity_poly.type
_entity_poly.pdbx_seq_one_letter_code
_entity_poly.pdbx_strand_id
1 'polypeptide(L)'
;MKSVEDWPLAQLQAEAETIRTRINALRTSLSRFFVQKAELIDLMCVAAIAQEPLLLVGPPGTAKSDLVLKFKDALGLAEADYFEYMLTRFTEPSEIIGAIDVKELRDGRYIRRKEGKLPTARLVFLDEIFKSNSAILNILLTIINEKKFYQDGAPEPVPLKILFAATNEIPEQGELAALKDRFVLKVLSRPVQDNYFTELIDSGLRGEAYRALNQKPWVEAHATLDDFLKANRYLTYQFAATRSTIDGADENDRLKFFPPDVFAEFQRIVKTLVREDNIFISDRKLVKLYKLFRVRAWLLSGGTVTRSDLVLLAYLGESLAEVERLREKVPLLLGD
;
A
#
# COMPACT_ATOMS: atom_id res chain seq x y z
N MET A 1 -12.31 0.22 21.13
CA MET A 1 -11.25 0.93 20.40
C MET A 1 -11.69 2.37 20.19
N LYS A 2 -10.85 3.37 20.55
CA LYS A 2 -11.12 4.77 20.20
C LYS A 2 -11.11 4.90 18.68
N SER A 3 -12.03 5.67 18.10
CA SER A 3 -12.01 5.92 16.66
C SER A 3 -10.74 6.71 16.30
N VAL A 4 -10.26 6.57 15.06
CA VAL A 4 -9.07 7.32 14.56
C VAL A 4 -9.30 8.84 14.65
N GLU A 5 -10.55 9.27 14.82
CA GLU A 5 -10.97 10.67 14.98
C GLU A 5 -10.65 11.25 16.37
N ASP A 6 -10.35 10.38 17.35
CA ASP A 6 -10.16 10.78 18.76
C ASP A 6 -8.71 11.13 19.15
N TRP A 7 -7.77 11.18 18.21
CA TRP A 7 -6.37 11.53 18.51
C TRP A 7 -6.10 13.02 18.27
N PRO A 8 -5.94 13.83 19.33
CA PRO A 8 -5.62 15.24 19.19
C PRO A 8 -4.22 15.46 18.63
N LEU A 9 -4.05 16.53 17.85
CA LEU A 9 -2.77 16.83 17.18
C LEU A 9 -1.59 16.89 18.15
N ALA A 10 -1.77 17.49 19.32
CA ALA A 10 -0.72 17.59 20.35
C ALA A 10 -0.21 16.21 20.81
N GLN A 11 -1.11 15.23 20.97
CA GLN A 11 -0.73 13.86 21.30
C GLN A 11 0.05 13.22 20.13
N LEU A 12 -0.45 13.37 18.90
CA LEU A 12 0.22 12.81 17.73
C LEU A 12 1.62 13.42 17.52
N GLN A 13 1.79 14.70 17.77
CA GLN A 13 3.10 15.38 17.73
C GLN A 13 4.07 14.82 18.77
N ALA A 14 3.59 14.63 20.01
CA ALA A 14 4.42 14.06 21.08
C ALA A 14 4.83 12.61 20.82
N GLU A 15 3.97 11.81 20.17
CA GLU A 15 4.21 10.39 19.89
C GLU A 15 4.91 10.14 18.55
N ALA A 16 4.99 11.14 17.65
CA ALA A 16 5.40 10.96 16.25
C ALA A 16 6.76 10.26 16.08
N GLU A 17 7.75 10.65 16.87
CA GLU A 17 9.10 10.05 16.82
C GLU A 17 9.10 8.60 17.36
N THR A 18 8.38 8.35 18.43
CA THR A 18 8.21 7.00 19.00
C THR A 18 7.51 6.08 17.99
N ILE A 19 6.46 6.57 17.34
CA ILE A 19 5.73 5.83 16.30
C ILE A 19 6.67 5.53 15.13
N ARG A 20 7.43 6.51 14.65
CA ARG A 20 8.42 6.34 13.58
C ARG A 20 9.44 5.26 13.92
N THR A 21 9.97 5.30 15.15
CA THR A 21 10.95 4.32 15.64
C THR A 21 10.36 2.91 15.65
N ARG A 22 9.12 2.74 16.12
CA ARG A 22 8.43 1.44 16.13
C ARG A 22 8.21 0.89 14.73
N ILE A 23 7.75 1.72 13.80
CA ILE A 23 7.53 1.29 12.40
C ILE A 23 8.87 0.92 11.75
N ASN A 24 9.96 1.67 12.00
CA ASN A 24 11.28 1.31 11.51
C ASN A 24 11.81 0.02 12.13
N ALA A 25 11.54 -0.25 13.40
CA ALA A 25 11.90 -1.51 14.05
C ALA A 25 11.15 -2.69 13.40
N LEU A 26 9.85 -2.57 13.15
CA LEU A 26 9.07 -3.58 12.41
C LEU A 26 9.67 -3.82 11.02
N ARG A 27 9.96 -2.76 10.25
CA ARG A 27 10.56 -2.81 8.92
C ARG A 27 11.89 -3.58 8.94
N THR A 28 12.77 -3.24 9.88
CA THR A 28 14.08 -3.88 10.03
C THR A 28 13.94 -5.34 10.48
N SER A 29 13.02 -5.64 11.40
CA SER A 29 12.76 -7.01 11.84
C SER A 29 12.27 -7.87 10.68
N LEU A 30 11.27 -7.44 9.92
CA LEU A 30 10.77 -8.17 8.76
C LEU A 30 11.84 -8.43 7.71
N SER A 31 12.73 -7.46 7.45
CA SER A 31 13.80 -7.61 6.44
C SER A 31 14.75 -8.77 6.74
N ARG A 32 14.87 -9.23 8.00
CA ARG A 32 15.70 -10.37 8.39
C ARG A 32 15.16 -11.73 7.90
N PHE A 33 13.89 -11.79 7.56
CA PHE A 33 13.20 -13.02 7.13
C PHE A 33 13.09 -13.15 5.61
N PHE A 34 13.59 -12.17 4.87
CA PHE A 34 13.47 -12.15 3.41
C PHE A 34 14.77 -11.68 2.75
N VAL A 35 15.30 -12.50 1.88
CA VAL A 35 16.51 -12.18 1.12
C VAL A 35 16.14 -11.23 -0.03
N GLN A 36 16.84 -10.10 -0.16
CA GLN A 36 16.64 -9.09 -1.22
C GLN A 36 15.21 -8.52 -1.33
N LYS A 37 14.47 -8.41 -0.21
CA LYS A 37 13.10 -7.84 -0.21
C LYS A 37 12.97 -6.56 0.63
N ALA A 38 14.08 -5.97 1.05
CA ALA A 38 14.05 -4.75 1.87
C ALA A 38 13.26 -3.61 1.21
N GLU A 39 13.47 -3.39 -0.09
CA GLU A 39 12.76 -2.40 -0.90
C GLU A 39 11.24 -2.61 -0.90
N LEU A 40 10.78 -3.88 -1.02
CA LEU A 40 9.36 -4.21 -0.97
C LEU A 40 8.77 -3.88 0.41
N ILE A 41 9.49 -4.24 1.48
CA ILE A 41 9.06 -3.97 2.86
C ILE A 41 8.99 -2.46 3.11
N ASP A 42 9.95 -1.70 2.62
CA ASP A 42 9.96 -0.24 2.71
C ASP A 42 8.71 0.35 2.05
N LEU A 43 8.41 -0.07 0.83
CA LEU A 43 7.24 0.40 0.08
C LEU A 43 5.92 -0.07 0.70
N MET A 44 5.87 -1.28 1.30
CA MET A 44 4.71 -1.74 2.07
C MET A 44 4.46 -0.83 3.28
N CYS A 45 5.50 -0.46 4.02
CA CYS A 45 5.37 0.48 5.14
C CYS A 45 4.91 1.86 4.67
N VAL A 46 5.50 2.39 3.60
CA VAL A 46 5.11 3.69 3.01
C VAL A 46 3.66 3.67 2.54
N ALA A 47 3.25 2.64 1.80
CA ALA A 47 1.88 2.48 1.30
C ALA A 47 0.87 2.33 2.45
N ALA A 48 1.21 1.55 3.48
CA ALA A 48 0.38 1.34 4.67
C ALA A 48 0.17 2.64 5.46
N ILE A 49 1.23 3.42 5.71
CA ILE A 49 1.13 4.74 6.35
C ILE A 49 0.30 5.69 5.48
N ALA A 50 0.56 5.72 4.17
CA ALA A 50 -0.18 6.56 3.25
C ALA A 50 -1.65 6.13 3.06
N GLN A 51 -2.03 4.92 3.47
CA GLN A 51 -3.31 4.27 3.13
C GLN A 51 -3.57 4.27 1.61
N GLU A 52 -2.52 4.09 0.84
CA GLU A 52 -2.59 3.92 -0.61
C GLU A 52 -2.38 2.45 -0.99
N PRO A 53 -3.11 1.92 -1.98
CA PRO A 53 -2.94 0.55 -2.40
C PRO A 53 -1.57 0.34 -3.05
N LEU A 54 -0.94 -0.82 -2.78
CA LEU A 54 0.34 -1.23 -3.36
C LEU A 54 0.17 -2.49 -4.20
N LEU A 55 0.74 -2.50 -5.40
CA LEU A 55 0.76 -3.66 -6.28
C LEU A 55 2.14 -4.32 -6.27
N LEU A 56 2.17 -5.60 -5.90
CA LEU A 56 3.34 -6.48 -5.97
C LEU A 56 3.30 -7.24 -7.30
N VAL A 57 4.29 -7.01 -8.16
CA VAL A 57 4.36 -7.62 -9.50
C VAL A 57 5.52 -8.60 -9.56
N GLY A 58 5.31 -9.79 -10.10
CA GLY A 58 6.41 -10.73 -10.31
C GLY A 58 5.97 -12.18 -10.42
N PRO A 59 6.85 -13.06 -10.89
CA PRO A 59 6.52 -14.47 -11.12
C PRO A 59 6.10 -15.20 -9.84
N PRO A 60 5.44 -16.36 -9.96
CA PRO A 60 5.15 -17.23 -8.82
C PRO A 60 6.43 -17.61 -8.06
N GLY A 61 6.31 -17.85 -6.76
CA GLY A 61 7.46 -18.26 -5.94
C GLY A 61 8.39 -17.13 -5.48
N THR A 62 8.07 -15.86 -5.75
CA THR A 62 8.87 -14.71 -5.30
C THR A 62 8.47 -14.15 -3.92
N ALA A 63 7.82 -14.96 -3.10
CA ALA A 63 7.45 -14.70 -1.70
C ALA A 63 6.43 -13.55 -1.49
N LYS A 64 5.63 -13.15 -2.50
CA LYS A 64 4.67 -12.04 -2.38
C LYS A 64 3.65 -12.27 -1.25
N SER A 65 2.98 -13.42 -1.26
CA SER A 65 1.94 -13.76 -0.26
C SER A 65 2.54 -13.98 1.14
N ASP A 66 3.70 -14.66 1.24
CA ASP A 66 4.40 -14.87 2.50
C ASP A 66 4.83 -13.54 3.15
N LEU A 67 5.25 -12.57 2.31
CA LEU A 67 5.62 -11.23 2.76
C LEU A 67 4.41 -10.49 3.37
N VAL A 68 3.26 -10.53 2.70
CA VAL A 68 2.04 -9.89 3.21
C VAL A 68 1.55 -10.57 4.48
N LEU A 69 1.58 -11.91 4.53
CA LEU A 69 1.19 -12.67 5.72
C LEU A 69 2.07 -12.33 6.93
N LYS A 70 3.40 -12.29 6.76
CA LYS A 70 4.31 -11.90 7.85
C LYS A 70 4.15 -10.44 8.25
N PHE A 71 3.85 -9.55 7.30
CA PHE A 71 3.53 -8.15 7.60
C PHE A 71 2.25 -8.03 8.44
N LYS A 72 1.18 -8.75 8.07
CA LYS A 72 -0.07 -8.83 8.85
C LYS A 72 0.18 -9.38 10.26
N ASP A 73 0.94 -10.46 10.38
CA ASP A 73 1.29 -11.06 11.66
C ASP A 73 2.10 -10.08 12.54
N ALA A 74 3.09 -9.41 11.96
CA ALA A 74 3.93 -8.43 12.65
C ALA A 74 3.15 -7.21 13.18
N LEU A 75 2.03 -6.85 12.53
CA LEU A 75 1.09 -5.83 13.02
C LEU A 75 0.19 -6.32 14.16
N GLY A 76 0.21 -7.60 14.49
CA GLY A 76 -0.67 -8.19 15.51
C GLY A 76 -2.16 -8.12 15.13
N LEU A 77 -2.47 -8.13 13.82
CA LEU A 77 -3.86 -8.08 13.37
C LEU A 77 -4.61 -9.37 13.68
N ALA A 78 -5.82 -9.23 14.20
CA ALA A 78 -6.73 -10.37 14.36
C ALA A 78 -7.16 -10.93 13.00
N GLU A 79 -7.49 -12.22 12.95
CA GLU A 79 -7.96 -12.85 11.71
C GLU A 79 -9.26 -12.20 11.18
N ALA A 80 -10.12 -11.69 12.06
CA ALA A 80 -11.33 -10.97 11.68
C ALA A 80 -11.07 -9.63 10.98
N ASP A 81 -9.88 -9.03 11.17
CA ASP A 81 -9.46 -7.77 10.55
C ASP A 81 -8.69 -7.97 9.23
N TYR A 82 -8.46 -9.22 8.84
CA TYR A 82 -7.71 -9.61 7.65
C TYR A 82 -8.58 -10.36 6.65
N PHE A 83 -8.44 -10.01 5.38
CA PHE A 83 -9.05 -10.75 4.28
C PHE A 83 -8.01 -11.00 3.19
N GLU A 84 -7.86 -12.26 2.80
CA GLU A 84 -7.00 -12.70 1.71
C GLU A 84 -7.81 -13.50 0.71
N TYR A 85 -7.57 -13.24 -0.58
CA TYR A 85 -8.23 -14.00 -1.64
C TYR A 85 -7.40 -14.02 -2.93
N MET A 86 -7.32 -15.18 -3.58
CA MET A 86 -6.75 -15.32 -4.92
C MET A 86 -7.87 -15.21 -5.96
N LEU A 87 -7.85 -14.15 -6.73
CA LEU A 87 -8.87 -13.87 -7.74
C LEU A 87 -8.70 -14.73 -8.99
N THR A 88 -9.81 -15.15 -9.56
CA THR A 88 -9.90 -15.88 -10.82
C THR A 88 -11.00 -15.26 -11.69
N ARG A 89 -11.06 -15.64 -12.96
CA ARG A 89 -12.17 -15.25 -13.87
C ARG A 89 -13.53 -15.77 -13.43
N PHE A 90 -13.55 -16.80 -12.59
CA PHE A 90 -14.76 -17.45 -12.09
C PHE A 90 -15.12 -17.02 -10.66
N THR A 91 -14.32 -16.16 -10.05
CA THR A 91 -14.61 -15.65 -8.70
C THR A 91 -15.96 -14.94 -8.68
N GLU A 92 -16.82 -15.34 -7.77
CA GLU A 92 -18.14 -14.73 -7.59
C GLU A 92 -18.12 -13.60 -6.55
N PRO A 93 -18.98 -12.58 -6.71
CA PRO A 93 -19.12 -11.51 -5.70
C PRO A 93 -19.36 -12.02 -4.29
N SER A 94 -20.13 -13.11 -4.13
CA SER A 94 -20.42 -13.76 -2.86
C SER A 94 -19.18 -14.20 -2.08
N GLU A 95 -18.11 -14.56 -2.78
CA GLU A 95 -16.85 -15.01 -2.17
C GLU A 95 -16.08 -13.82 -1.55
N ILE A 96 -16.20 -12.65 -2.13
CA ILE A 96 -15.48 -11.43 -1.73
C ILE A 96 -16.29 -10.62 -0.71
N ILE A 97 -17.59 -10.41 -0.97
CA ILE A 97 -18.43 -9.51 -0.16
C ILE A 97 -19.51 -10.25 0.67
N GLY A 98 -19.51 -11.57 0.63
CA GLY A 98 -20.42 -12.41 1.37
C GLY A 98 -21.68 -12.83 0.60
N ALA A 99 -22.14 -14.03 0.90
CA ALA A 99 -23.38 -14.57 0.34
C ALA A 99 -24.60 -13.83 0.90
N ILE A 100 -25.71 -13.83 0.14
CA ILE A 100 -26.99 -13.28 0.59
C ILE A 100 -27.51 -14.11 1.77
N ASP A 101 -27.96 -13.46 2.83
CA ASP A 101 -28.63 -14.13 3.94
C ASP A 101 -30.05 -14.55 3.53
N VAL A 102 -30.27 -15.86 3.46
CA VAL A 102 -31.55 -16.42 3.01
C VAL A 102 -32.70 -16.09 3.97
N LYS A 103 -32.42 -15.89 5.28
CA LYS A 103 -33.45 -15.50 6.25
C LYS A 103 -33.93 -14.09 6.01
N GLU A 104 -32.96 -13.16 5.89
CA GLU A 104 -33.24 -11.76 5.61
C GLU A 104 -33.94 -11.57 4.25
N LEU A 105 -33.55 -12.35 3.24
CA LEU A 105 -34.18 -12.33 1.92
C LEU A 105 -35.66 -12.76 1.97
N ARG A 106 -36.03 -13.75 2.81
CA ARG A 106 -37.44 -14.13 3.01
C ARG A 106 -38.28 -13.01 3.61
N ASP A 107 -37.64 -12.13 4.40
CA ASP A 107 -38.27 -10.95 5.01
C ASP A 107 -38.23 -9.74 4.09
N GLY A 108 -37.82 -9.91 2.83
CA GLY A 108 -37.76 -8.86 1.80
C GLY A 108 -36.54 -7.94 1.90
N ARG A 109 -35.53 -8.33 2.69
CA ARG A 109 -34.30 -7.54 2.88
C ARG A 109 -33.11 -8.19 2.15
N TYR A 110 -32.39 -7.45 1.36
CA TYR A 110 -31.23 -7.92 0.60
C TYR A 110 -29.92 -7.73 1.39
N ILE A 111 -29.72 -8.54 2.44
CA ILE A 111 -28.58 -8.46 3.36
C ILE A 111 -27.57 -9.56 3.06
N ARG A 112 -26.27 -9.24 3.09
CA ARG A 112 -25.16 -10.18 2.90
C ARG A 112 -24.49 -10.52 4.22
N ARG A 113 -24.04 -11.76 4.34
CA ARG A 113 -23.17 -12.23 5.43
C ARG A 113 -21.75 -11.81 5.14
N LYS A 114 -21.36 -10.66 5.66
CA LYS A 114 -20.08 -9.99 5.37
C LYS A 114 -18.96 -10.31 6.38
N GLU A 115 -19.26 -11.03 7.45
CA GLU A 115 -18.30 -11.41 8.48
C GLU A 115 -17.16 -12.24 7.89
N GLY A 116 -15.89 -11.82 8.15
CA GLY A 116 -14.71 -12.45 7.59
C GLY A 116 -14.55 -12.25 6.07
N LYS A 117 -15.24 -11.26 5.49
CA LYS A 117 -15.15 -10.88 4.08
C LYS A 117 -14.54 -9.49 3.96
N LEU A 118 -14.17 -9.11 2.72
CA LEU A 118 -13.52 -7.83 2.42
C LEU A 118 -14.23 -6.62 3.07
N PRO A 119 -15.58 -6.51 3.09
CA PRO A 119 -16.25 -5.35 3.69
C PRO A 119 -16.01 -5.15 5.18
N THR A 120 -15.52 -6.15 5.92
CA THR A 120 -15.23 -6.05 7.35
C THR A 120 -13.73 -5.98 7.67
N ALA A 121 -12.86 -6.18 6.69
CA ALA A 121 -11.42 -6.25 6.89
C ALA A 121 -10.75 -4.86 6.94
N ARG A 122 -9.73 -4.74 7.78
CA ARG A 122 -8.87 -3.55 7.88
C ARG A 122 -7.62 -3.65 7.01
N LEU A 123 -7.10 -4.87 6.82
CA LEU A 123 -6.05 -5.20 5.88
C LEU A 123 -6.56 -6.25 4.90
N VAL A 124 -6.39 -5.97 3.60
CA VAL A 124 -6.81 -6.85 2.52
C VAL A 124 -5.61 -7.20 1.65
N PHE A 125 -5.49 -8.48 1.32
CA PHE A 125 -4.58 -8.97 0.30
C PHE A 125 -5.35 -9.65 -0.83
N LEU A 126 -5.18 -9.17 -2.05
CA LEU A 126 -5.80 -9.74 -3.25
C LEU A 126 -4.71 -10.25 -4.19
N ASP A 127 -4.59 -11.57 -4.31
CA ASP A 127 -3.68 -12.16 -5.27
C ASP A 127 -4.35 -12.29 -6.65
N GLU A 128 -3.55 -12.22 -7.71
CA GLU A 128 -3.98 -12.26 -9.12
C GLU A 128 -5.09 -11.23 -9.45
N ILE A 129 -4.91 -10.00 -8.95
CA ILE A 129 -5.96 -8.97 -8.97
C ILE A 129 -6.51 -8.67 -10.38
N PHE A 130 -5.70 -8.79 -11.42
CA PHE A 130 -6.10 -8.54 -12.80
C PHE A 130 -6.80 -9.74 -13.46
N LYS A 131 -6.92 -10.87 -12.78
CA LYS A 131 -7.74 -12.01 -13.23
C LYS A 131 -9.21 -11.89 -12.85
N SER A 132 -9.60 -10.82 -12.13
CA SER A 132 -10.97 -10.56 -11.73
C SER A 132 -11.89 -10.32 -12.95
N ASN A 133 -13.15 -10.76 -12.84
CA ASN A 133 -14.17 -10.41 -13.81
C ASN A 133 -14.74 -8.99 -13.57
N SER A 134 -15.54 -8.48 -14.52
CA SER A 134 -16.08 -7.12 -14.47
C SER A 134 -16.94 -6.83 -13.23
N ALA A 135 -17.65 -7.85 -12.70
CA ALA A 135 -18.48 -7.68 -11.50
C ALA A 135 -17.60 -7.42 -10.26
N ILE A 136 -16.54 -8.23 -10.09
CA ILE A 136 -15.55 -8.04 -9.02
C ILE A 136 -14.81 -6.72 -9.19
N LEU A 137 -14.41 -6.39 -10.42
CA LEU A 137 -13.73 -5.13 -10.73
C LEU A 137 -14.52 -3.90 -10.23
N ASN A 138 -15.81 -3.84 -10.53
CA ASN A 138 -16.66 -2.73 -10.11
C ASN A 138 -16.80 -2.63 -8.57
N ILE A 139 -16.92 -3.76 -7.89
CA ILE A 139 -16.95 -3.82 -6.43
C ILE A 139 -15.63 -3.29 -5.84
N LEU A 140 -14.49 -3.76 -6.35
CA LEU A 140 -13.17 -3.34 -5.90
C LEU A 140 -12.95 -1.84 -6.15
N LEU A 141 -13.33 -1.33 -7.31
CA LEU A 141 -13.23 0.11 -7.61
C LEU A 141 -14.02 0.95 -6.61
N THR A 142 -15.23 0.54 -6.26
CA THR A 142 -16.04 1.25 -5.27
C THR A 142 -15.39 1.22 -3.88
N ILE A 143 -14.95 0.05 -3.44
CA ILE A 143 -14.33 -0.10 -2.11
C ILE A 143 -12.99 0.65 -2.02
N ILE A 144 -12.15 0.55 -3.04
CA ILE A 144 -10.84 1.22 -3.05
C ILE A 144 -10.99 2.74 -3.05
N ASN A 145 -11.93 3.27 -3.85
CA ASN A 145 -12.10 4.71 -4.01
C ASN A 145 -12.88 5.37 -2.89
N GLU A 146 -14.02 4.77 -2.55
CA GLU A 146 -15.01 5.42 -1.71
C GLU A 146 -15.01 4.86 -0.28
N LYS A 147 -14.28 3.74 -0.04
CA LYS A 147 -14.31 3.03 1.24
C LYS A 147 -15.74 2.67 1.65
N LYS A 148 -16.56 2.32 0.66
CA LYS A 148 -17.97 1.96 0.81
C LYS A 148 -18.28 0.66 0.09
N PHE A 149 -19.31 0.04 0.56
CA PHE A 149 -19.90 -1.16 0.01
C PHE A 149 -21.43 -0.97 0.02
N TYR A 150 -22.14 -1.45 -0.98
CA TYR A 150 -23.58 -1.28 -1.06
C TYR A 150 -24.30 -2.52 -0.60
N GLN A 151 -25.20 -2.37 0.38
CA GLN A 151 -26.06 -3.39 0.89
C GLN A 151 -27.51 -2.91 0.89
N ASP A 152 -28.41 -3.66 0.28
CA ASP A 152 -29.83 -3.30 0.11
C ASP A 152 -30.03 -1.87 -0.46
N GLY A 153 -29.18 -1.48 -1.42
CA GLY A 153 -29.19 -0.16 -2.03
C GLY A 153 -28.60 0.98 -1.17
N ALA A 154 -28.27 0.71 0.10
CA ALA A 154 -27.65 1.68 1.00
C ALA A 154 -26.11 1.53 1.04
N PRO A 155 -25.34 2.66 1.07
CA PRO A 155 -23.91 2.62 1.22
C PRO A 155 -23.51 2.36 2.68
N GLU A 156 -22.69 1.35 2.92
CA GLU A 156 -22.06 1.09 4.21
C GLU A 156 -20.55 1.39 4.18
N PRO A 157 -19.96 1.97 5.21
CA PRO A 157 -18.53 2.22 5.27
C PRO A 157 -17.73 0.92 5.41
N VAL A 158 -16.62 0.82 4.69
CA VAL A 158 -15.65 -0.29 4.79
C VAL A 158 -14.44 0.17 5.60
N PRO A 159 -14.03 -0.55 6.66
CA PRO A 159 -12.94 -0.16 7.55
C PRO A 159 -11.55 -0.34 6.93
N LEU A 160 -11.46 -0.60 5.64
CA LEU A 160 -10.22 -0.86 4.91
C LEU A 160 -9.18 0.24 5.09
N LYS A 161 -8.02 -0.11 5.66
CA LYS A 161 -6.88 0.78 5.89
C LYS A 161 -5.69 0.45 5.00
N ILE A 162 -5.40 -0.84 4.81
CA ILE A 162 -4.26 -1.30 4.02
C ILE A 162 -4.77 -2.26 2.95
N LEU A 163 -4.40 -2.00 1.70
CA LEU A 163 -4.64 -2.88 0.58
C LEU A 163 -3.32 -3.21 -0.11
N PHE A 164 -2.94 -4.47 -0.06
CA PHE A 164 -1.91 -5.02 -0.91
C PHE A 164 -2.56 -5.90 -1.98
N ALA A 165 -2.05 -5.81 -3.18
CA ALA A 165 -2.46 -6.69 -4.26
C ALA A 165 -1.24 -7.32 -4.91
N ALA A 166 -1.40 -8.48 -5.49
CA ALA A 166 -0.35 -9.14 -6.24
C ALA A 166 -0.83 -9.56 -7.63
N THR A 167 0.12 -9.67 -8.54
CA THR A 167 -0.11 -10.19 -9.89
C THR A 167 1.20 -10.74 -10.46
N ASN A 168 1.09 -11.69 -11.38
CA ASN A 168 2.26 -12.16 -12.12
C ASN A 168 2.58 -11.27 -13.32
N GLU A 169 1.58 -10.61 -13.89
CA GLU A 169 1.68 -9.74 -15.06
C GLU A 169 0.77 -8.51 -14.95
N ILE A 170 1.12 -7.43 -15.63
CA ILE A 170 0.27 -6.26 -15.75
C ILE A 170 -0.34 -6.29 -17.16
N PRO A 171 -1.66 -6.52 -17.31
CA PRO A 171 -2.29 -6.62 -18.62
C PRO A 171 -2.31 -5.26 -19.34
N GLU A 172 -2.11 -5.28 -20.65
CA GLU A 172 -2.13 -4.06 -21.47
C GLU A 172 -3.55 -3.57 -21.80
N GLN A 173 -4.54 -4.46 -21.69
CA GLN A 173 -5.93 -4.20 -22.09
C GLN A 173 -6.58 -3.07 -21.31
N GLY A 174 -7.36 -2.23 -22.03
CA GLY A 174 -7.95 -0.99 -21.52
C GLY A 174 -9.02 -1.15 -20.44
N GLU A 175 -9.74 -2.29 -20.37
CA GLU A 175 -10.80 -2.53 -19.38
C GLU A 175 -10.31 -2.44 -17.93
N LEU A 176 -9.05 -2.76 -17.68
CA LEU A 176 -8.43 -2.72 -16.35
C LEU A 176 -7.71 -1.39 -16.06
N ALA A 177 -7.72 -0.43 -16.99
CA ALA A 177 -7.02 0.85 -16.81
C ALA A 177 -7.45 1.60 -15.56
N ALA A 178 -8.76 1.59 -15.26
CA ALA A 178 -9.29 2.22 -14.05
C ALA A 178 -8.76 1.58 -12.76
N LEU A 179 -8.60 0.26 -12.72
CA LEU A 179 -8.02 -0.44 -11.58
C LEU A 179 -6.50 -0.19 -11.50
N LYS A 180 -5.78 -0.24 -12.62
CA LYS A 180 -4.33 0.04 -12.68
C LYS A 180 -4.00 1.43 -12.14
N ASP A 181 -4.81 2.45 -12.49
CA ASP A 181 -4.63 3.84 -12.02
C ASP A 181 -4.78 3.99 -10.50
N ARG A 182 -5.44 3.04 -9.82
CA ARG A 182 -5.58 3.06 -8.35
C ARG A 182 -4.29 2.68 -7.63
N PHE A 183 -3.46 1.87 -8.27
CA PHE A 183 -2.15 1.47 -7.76
C PHE A 183 -1.09 2.44 -8.28
N VAL A 184 -0.78 3.46 -7.50
CA VAL A 184 0.26 4.43 -7.84
C VAL A 184 1.62 3.75 -7.88
N LEU A 185 1.90 2.90 -6.89
CA LEU A 185 3.16 2.18 -6.79
C LEU A 185 2.97 0.72 -7.23
N LYS A 186 3.77 0.31 -8.20
CA LYS A 186 3.87 -1.06 -8.71
C LYS A 186 5.31 -1.54 -8.53
N VAL A 187 5.53 -2.44 -7.60
CA VAL A 187 6.87 -2.88 -7.21
C VAL A 187 7.16 -4.30 -7.69
N LEU A 188 8.34 -4.50 -8.25
CA LEU A 188 8.75 -5.80 -8.75
C LEU A 188 9.27 -6.69 -7.63
N SER A 189 8.63 -7.85 -7.43
CA SER A 189 9.15 -8.94 -6.62
C SER A 189 9.95 -9.90 -7.52
N ARG A 190 11.23 -9.60 -7.71
CA ARG A 190 12.14 -10.42 -8.53
C ARG A 190 12.59 -11.68 -7.79
N PRO A 191 12.93 -12.78 -8.50
CA PRO A 191 13.70 -13.87 -7.93
C PRO A 191 14.99 -13.36 -7.27
N VAL A 192 15.47 -14.09 -6.27
CA VAL A 192 16.74 -13.77 -5.62
C VAL A 192 17.88 -14.05 -6.60
N GLN A 193 18.88 -13.16 -6.65
CA GLN A 193 20.05 -13.29 -7.54
C GLN A 193 20.97 -14.42 -7.10
N ASP A 194 21.71 -14.99 -8.03
CA ASP A 194 22.55 -16.19 -7.81
C ASP A 194 23.59 -16.01 -6.70
N ASN A 195 24.15 -14.82 -6.53
CA ASN A 195 25.12 -14.52 -5.49
C ASN A 195 24.55 -14.56 -4.06
N TYR A 196 23.22 -14.64 -3.89
CA TYR A 196 22.51 -14.78 -2.62
C TYR A 196 21.88 -16.17 -2.44
N PHE A 197 22.34 -17.16 -3.22
CA PHE A 197 21.77 -18.50 -3.22
C PHE A 197 21.87 -19.16 -1.84
N THR A 198 23.00 -19.06 -1.17
CA THR A 198 23.21 -19.65 0.16
C THR A 198 22.27 -19.03 1.20
N GLU A 199 22.19 -17.70 1.24
CA GLU A 199 21.28 -17.00 2.15
C GLU A 199 19.81 -17.35 1.87
N LEU A 200 19.44 -17.55 0.61
CA LEU A 200 18.09 -17.96 0.23
C LEU A 200 17.76 -19.35 0.80
N ILE A 201 18.67 -20.34 0.63
CA ILE A 201 18.48 -21.69 1.18
C ILE A 201 18.39 -21.65 2.70
N ASP A 202 19.33 -20.97 3.36
CA ASP A 202 19.35 -20.84 4.82
C ASP A 202 18.09 -20.17 5.37
N SER A 203 17.59 -19.12 4.68
CA SER A 203 16.35 -18.44 5.04
C SER A 203 15.13 -19.35 4.85
N GLY A 204 15.11 -20.14 3.76
CA GLY A 204 14.07 -21.12 3.47
C GLY A 204 13.99 -22.21 4.55
N LEU A 205 15.13 -22.83 4.88
CA LEU A 205 15.22 -23.86 5.91
C LEU A 205 14.80 -23.35 7.29
N ARG A 206 15.23 -22.13 7.67
CA ARG A 206 14.76 -21.49 8.90
C ARG A 206 13.25 -21.25 8.88
N GLY A 207 12.70 -20.81 7.75
CA GLY A 207 11.26 -20.62 7.59
C GLY A 207 10.47 -21.91 7.77
N GLU A 208 10.96 -23.03 7.26
CA GLU A 208 10.35 -24.34 7.47
C GLU A 208 10.44 -24.79 8.94
N ALA A 209 11.57 -24.59 9.58
CA ALA A 209 11.74 -24.88 11.01
C ALA A 209 10.75 -24.08 11.86
N TYR A 210 10.57 -22.78 11.59
CA TYR A 210 9.59 -21.96 12.31
C TYR A 210 8.15 -22.45 12.10
N ARG A 211 7.80 -22.88 10.89
CA ARG A 211 6.48 -23.48 10.62
C ARG A 211 6.30 -24.80 11.40
N ALA A 212 7.28 -25.69 11.34
CA ALA A 212 7.22 -26.98 12.04
C ALA A 212 7.09 -26.81 13.56
N LEU A 213 7.74 -25.78 14.13
CA LEU A 213 7.69 -25.46 15.56
C LEU A 213 6.55 -24.53 15.95
N ASN A 214 5.70 -24.15 15.00
CA ASN A 214 4.61 -23.16 15.18
C ASN A 214 5.13 -21.83 15.79
N GLN A 215 6.31 -21.38 15.39
CA GLN A 215 6.95 -20.16 15.85
C GLN A 215 6.79 -19.04 14.82
N LYS A 216 6.55 -17.82 15.29
CA LYS A 216 6.43 -16.62 14.46
C LYS A 216 7.38 -15.53 15.00
N PRO A 217 8.71 -15.65 14.83
CA PRO A 217 9.67 -14.71 15.42
C PRO A 217 9.56 -13.29 14.84
N TRP A 218 8.83 -13.10 13.73
CA TRP A 218 8.53 -11.78 13.18
C TRP A 218 7.41 -11.04 13.94
N VAL A 219 6.71 -11.70 14.90
CA VAL A 219 5.67 -11.13 15.75
C VAL A 219 6.28 -10.54 17.03
N GLU A 220 7.34 -9.75 16.89
CA GLU A 220 7.98 -9.08 18.04
C GLU A 220 7.26 -7.80 18.50
N ALA A 221 6.04 -7.54 18.00
CA ALA A 221 5.17 -6.43 18.36
C ALA A 221 5.85 -5.03 18.37
N HIS A 222 6.73 -4.79 17.39
CA HIS A 222 7.40 -3.49 17.29
C HIS A 222 6.43 -2.34 17.00
N ALA A 223 5.48 -2.57 16.07
CA ALA A 223 4.45 -1.59 15.70
C ALA A 223 3.11 -2.27 15.48
N THR A 224 2.04 -1.56 15.74
CA THR A 224 0.65 -1.99 15.52
C THR A 224 0.02 -1.27 14.34
N LEU A 225 -1.12 -1.74 13.85
CA LEU A 225 -1.89 -1.00 12.85
C LEU A 225 -2.22 0.42 13.33
N ASP A 226 -2.49 0.61 14.63
CA ASP A 226 -2.78 1.94 15.19
C ASP A 226 -1.59 2.90 15.09
N ASP A 227 -0.34 2.41 15.17
CA ASP A 227 0.84 3.25 14.93
C ASP A 227 0.86 3.76 13.47
N PHE A 228 0.52 2.93 12.50
CA PHE A 228 0.40 3.35 11.09
C PHE A 228 -0.73 4.36 10.87
N LEU A 229 -1.87 4.17 11.53
CA LEU A 229 -3.00 5.10 11.45
C LEU A 229 -2.67 6.44 12.12
N LYS A 230 -2.00 6.43 13.26
CA LYS A 230 -1.51 7.64 13.93
C LYS A 230 -0.51 8.39 13.06
N ALA A 231 0.45 7.69 12.45
CA ALA A 231 1.40 8.28 11.50
C ALA A 231 0.67 8.94 10.32
N ASN A 232 -0.30 8.25 9.71
CA ASN A 232 -1.13 8.81 8.64
C ASN A 232 -1.84 10.09 9.10
N ARG A 233 -2.48 10.05 10.28
CA ARG A 233 -3.23 11.19 10.83
C ARG A 233 -2.32 12.38 11.13
N TYR A 234 -1.16 12.11 11.74
CA TYR A 234 -0.14 13.13 12.00
C TYR A 234 0.28 13.86 10.71
N LEU A 235 0.64 13.11 9.67
CA LEU A 235 1.04 13.68 8.39
C LEU A 235 -0.13 14.42 7.71
N THR A 236 -1.36 13.91 7.81
CA THR A 236 -2.55 14.59 7.30
C THR A 236 -2.78 15.93 8.00
N TYR A 237 -2.59 15.99 9.32
CA TYR A 237 -2.64 17.27 10.04
C TYR A 237 -1.55 18.23 9.61
N GLN A 238 -0.34 17.76 9.33
CA GLN A 238 0.72 18.61 8.78
C GLN A 238 0.34 19.19 7.41
N PHE A 239 -0.32 18.41 6.55
CA PHE A 239 -0.83 18.92 5.27
C PHE A 239 -1.97 19.93 5.46
N ALA A 240 -2.85 19.71 6.44
CA ALA A 240 -3.95 20.63 6.74
C ALA A 240 -3.46 21.90 7.45
N ALA A 241 -2.48 21.79 8.34
CA ALA A 241 -1.92 22.94 9.06
C ALA A 241 -1.19 23.91 8.13
N THR A 242 -0.58 23.40 7.06
CA THR A 242 -0.03 24.23 5.98
C THR A 242 -1.11 24.93 5.13
N ARG A 243 -2.40 24.64 5.38
CA ARG A 243 -3.57 25.23 4.71
C ARG A 243 -4.53 25.94 5.67
N SER A 244 -4.21 26.03 6.95
CA SER A 244 -5.18 26.45 7.98
C SER A 244 -5.55 27.93 7.95
N THR A 245 -5.08 28.67 6.96
CA THR A 245 -5.59 29.99 6.61
C THR A 245 -6.00 29.98 5.14
N ILE A 246 -7.23 29.51 4.88
CA ILE A 246 -7.85 29.57 3.55
C ILE A 246 -7.87 31.02 3.02
N ASP A 247 -7.78 32.01 3.89
CA ASP A 247 -7.80 33.44 3.57
C ASP A 247 -6.44 34.16 3.65
N GLY A 248 -5.32 33.43 3.71
CA GLY A 248 -3.98 34.03 3.83
C GLY A 248 -2.84 33.04 3.84
N ALA A 249 -3.05 31.81 3.34
CA ALA A 249 -1.99 30.84 3.22
C ALA A 249 -0.90 31.37 2.31
N ASP A 250 0.27 31.56 2.87
CA ASP A 250 1.48 31.83 2.12
C ASP A 250 1.68 30.69 1.11
N GLU A 251 1.82 31.00 -0.17
CA GLU A 251 2.03 29.99 -1.24
C GLU A 251 3.20 29.04 -0.95
N ASN A 252 4.07 29.43 -0.02
CA ASN A 252 5.28 28.71 0.37
C ASN A 252 5.07 27.63 1.44
N ASP A 253 3.90 27.52 2.08
CA ASP A 253 3.69 26.54 3.17
C ASP A 253 3.87 25.08 2.72
N ARG A 254 3.54 24.76 1.46
CA ARG A 254 3.80 23.42 0.89
C ARG A 254 5.29 23.10 0.83
N LEU A 255 6.16 24.12 0.76
CA LEU A 255 7.61 23.99 0.64
C LEU A 255 8.30 23.78 1.99
N LYS A 256 7.59 23.94 3.10
CA LYS A 256 8.13 23.71 4.45
C LYS A 256 8.79 22.35 4.61
N PHE A 257 8.20 21.33 4.00
CA PHE A 257 8.69 19.95 4.06
C PHE A 257 9.07 19.37 2.69
N PHE A 258 8.96 20.16 1.66
CA PHE A 258 9.32 19.81 0.29
C PHE A 258 10.11 20.97 -0.30
N PRO A 259 11.45 20.99 -0.16
CA PRO A 259 12.29 22.11 -0.57
C PRO A 259 12.06 22.49 -2.05
N PRO A 260 12.16 23.80 -2.39
CA PRO A 260 11.86 24.29 -3.73
C PRO A 260 12.69 23.65 -4.84
N ASP A 261 13.96 23.39 -4.58
CA ASP A 261 14.90 22.71 -5.49
C ASP A 261 14.50 21.26 -5.74
N VAL A 262 14.15 20.51 -4.68
CA VAL A 262 13.67 19.14 -4.80
C VAL A 262 12.31 19.09 -5.51
N PHE A 263 11.43 20.06 -5.25
CA PHE A 263 10.15 20.16 -5.95
C PHE A 263 10.32 20.50 -7.44
N ALA A 264 11.25 21.37 -7.78
CA ALA A 264 11.59 21.67 -9.17
C ALA A 264 12.17 20.44 -9.88
N GLU A 265 12.98 19.64 -9.18
CA GLU A 265 13.52 18.38 -9.70
C GLU A 265 12.40 17.36 -9.93
N PHE A 266 11.46 17.20 -8.99
CA PHE A 266 10.27 16.38 -9.19
C PHE A 266 9.51 16.79 -10.46
N GLN A 267 9.27 18.11 -10.65
CA GLN A 267 8.59 18.60 -11.86
C GLN A 267 9.39 18.31 -13.14
N ARG A 268 10.71 18.44 -13.08
CA ARG A 268 11.60 18.16 -14.22
C ARG A 268 11.50 16.68 -14.62
N ILE A 269 11.63 15.77 -13.64
CA ILE A 269 11.58 14.33 -13.89
C ILE A 269 10.19 13.94 -14.45
N VAL A 270 9.09 14.40 -13.84
CA VAL A 270 7.73 14.13 -14.35
C VAL A 270 7.59 14.61 -15.80
N LYS A 271 8.06 15.82 -16.15
CA LYS A 271 8.00 16.31 -17.53
C LYS A 271 8.80 15.42 -18.50
N THR A 272 9.96 14.95 -18.09
CA THR A 272 10.81 14.03 -18.88
C THR A 272 10.05 12.70 -19.11
N LEU A 273 9.53 12.07 -18.05
CA LEU A 273 8.80 10.81 -18.15
C LEU A 273 7.55 10.91 -19.04
N VAL A 274 6.82 12.02 -18.97
CA VAL A 274 5.62 12.23 -19.80
C VAL A 274 5.99 12.50 -21.25
N ARG A 275 6.99 13.36 -21.52
CA ARG A 275 7.30 13.83 -22.88
C ARG A 275 8.19 12.88 -23.67
N GLU A 276 9.18 12.28 -23.01
CA GLU A 276 10.19 11.44 -23.67
C GLU A 276 9.83 9.95 -23.61
N ASP A 277 9.24 9.52 -22.49
CA ASP A 277 8.92 8.09 -22.27
C ASP A 277 7.45 7.75 -22.50
N ASN A 278 6.60 8.74 -22.80
CA ASN A 278 5.15 8.59 -22.95
C ASN A 278 4.47 7.94 -21.73
N ILE A 279 5.02 8.13 -20.54
CA ILE A 279 4.40 7.61 -19.31
C ILE A 279 3.19 8.46 -18.96
N PHE A 280 2.01 7.84 -18.89
CA PHE A 280 0.80 8.52 -18.47
C PHE A 280 0.76 8.70 -16.94
N ILE A 281 0.75 9.95 -16.49
CA ILE A 281 0.65 10.31 -15.07
C ILE A 281 -0.58 11.20 -14.90
N SER A 282 -1.65 10.65 -14.31
CA SER A 282 -2.87 11.42 -14.05
C SER A 282 -2.67 12.45 -12.93
N ASP A 283 -3.51 13.51 -12.92
CA ASP A 283 -3.49 14.52 -11.84
C ASP A 283 -3.66 13.87 -10.46
N ARG A 284 -4.50 12.85 -10.36
CA ARG A 284 -4.68 12.06 -9.14
C ARG A 284 -3.37 11.43 -8.70
N LYS A 285 -2.59 10.82 -9.62
CA LYS A 285 -1.30 10.23 -9.30
C LYS A 285 -0.31 11.28 -8.79
N LEU A 286 -0.28 12.49 -9.40
CA LEU A 286 0.59 13.57 -8.94
C LEU A 286 0.29 13.97 -7.49
N VAL A 287 -0.98 14.11 -7.13
CA VAL A 287 -1.38 14.44 -5.75
C VAL A 287 -1.01 13.32 -4.78
N LYS A 288 -1.23 12.06 -5.17
CA LYS A 288 -0.85 10.90 -4.35
C LYS A 288 0.65 10.77 -4.20
N LEU A 289 1.42 11.05 -5.24
CA LEU A 289 2.89 11.06 -5.19
C LEU A 289 3.41 12.07 -4.18
N TYR A 290 2.87 13.29 -4.16
CA TYR A 290 3.25 14.28 -3.16
C TYR A 290 3.07 13.74 -1.73
N LYS A 291 1.94 13.09 -1.46
CA LYS A 291 1.65 12.42 -0.18
C LYS A 291 2.67 11.30 0.11
N LEU A 292 2.95 10.45 -0.88
CA LEU A 292 3.87 9.31 -0.75
C LEU A 292 5.31 9.77 -0.49
N PHE A 293 5.80 10.82 -1.16
CA PHE A 293 7.11 11.42 -0.87
C PHE A 293 7.18 11.92 0.57
N ARG A 294 6.14 12.61 1.05
CA ARG A 294 6.08 13.09 2.42
C ARG A 294 6.10 11.96 3.45
N VAL A 295 5.36 10.88 3.18
CA VAL A 295 5.34 9.69 4.04
C VAL A 295 6.72 9.02 4.06
N ARG A 296 7.34 8.82 2.88
CA ARG A 296 8.67 8.22 2.79
C ARG A 296 9.71 9.06 3.51
N ALA A 297 9.72 10.36 3.28
CA ALA A 297 10.62 11.29 3.94
C ALA A 297 10.46 11.26 5.47
N TRP A 298 9.22 11.24 5.98
CA TRP A 298 8.97 11.12 7.41
C TRP A 298 9.49 9.81 7.98
N LEU A 299 9.25 8.70 7.29
CA LEU A 299 9.66 7.38 7.74
C LEU A 299 11.19 7.21 7.71
N LEU A 300 11.85 7.64 6.63
CA LEU A 300 13.25 7.30 6.33
C LEU A 300 14.22 8.46 6.50
N SER A 301 13.80 9.72 6.32
CA SER A 301 14.67 10.89 6.17
C SER A 301 14.37 12.01 7.17
N GLY A 302 13.62 11.73 8.24
CA GLY A 302 13.36 12.73 9.30
C GLY A 302 12.28 13.77 8.98
N GLY A 303 11.57 13.66 7.86
CA GLY A 303 10.34 14.42 7.57
C GLY A 303 10.43 15.48 6.47
N THR A 304 11.61 15.90 6.08
CA THR A 304 11.80 16.77 4.92
C THR A 304 12.08 15.93 3.68
N VAL A 305 11.34 16.18 2.59
CA VAL A 305 11.54 15.47 1.34
C VAL A 305 12.90 15.78 0.76
N THR A 306 13.64 14.76 0.42
CA THR A 306 14.96 14.84 -0.19
C THR A 306 14.92 14.32 -1.62
N ARG A 307 15.98 14.53 -2.37
CA ARG A 307 16.13 14.01 -3.73
C ARG A 307 15.98 12.49 -3.79
N SER A 308 16.48 11.77 -2.78
CA SER A 308 16.36 10.30 -2.68
C SER A 308 14.91 9.82 -2.55
N ASP A 309 13.99 10.65 -2.05
CA ASP A 309 12.58 10.27 -1.94
C ASP A 309 11.89 10.23 -3.31
N LEU A 310 12.41 10.96 -4.30
CA LEU A 310 11.91 10.99 -5.68
C LEU A 310 12.08 9.64 -6.39
N VAL A 311 12.83 8.70 -5.83
CA VAL A 311 12.93 7.32 -6.34
C VAL A 311 11.57 6.64 -6.47
N LEU A 312 10.54 7.09 -5.74
CA LEU A 312 9.17 6.58 -5.89
C LEU A 312 8.62 6.73 -7.32
N LEU A 313 9.16 7.64 -8.13
CA LEU A 313 8.82 7.78 -9.55
C LEU A 313 9.18 6.53 -10.38
N ALA A 314 10.10 5.70 -9.90
CA ALA A 314 10.47 4.44 -10.55
C ALA A 314 9.34 3.38 -10.53
N TYR A 315 8.30 3.57 -9.73
CA TYR A 315 7.23 2.58 -9.55
C TYR A 315 5.90 2.94 -10.21
N LEU A 316 5.92 3.93 -11.15
CA LEU A 316 4.70 4.48 -11.78
C LEU A 316 4.21 3.71 -13.01
N GLY A 317 5.00 2.81 -13.57
CA GLY A 317 4.71 2.15 -14.86
C GLY A 317 3.34 1.48 -14.92
N GLU A 318 2.70 1.52 -16.09
CA GLU A 318 1.38 0.92 -16.36
C GLU A 318 1.48 -0.46 -17.04
N SER A 319 2.68 -0.85 -17.44
CA SER A 319 3.04 -2.18 -17.93
C SER A 319 4.32 -2.68 -17.27
N LEU A 320 4.60 -3.98 -17.36
CA LEU A 320 5.83 -4.56 -16.82
C LEU A 320 7.07 -3.91 -17.43
N ALA A 321 7.08 -3.71 -18.74
CA ALA A 321 8.18 -3.07 -19.47
C ALA A 321 8.41 -1.63 -18.99
N GLU A 322 7.34 -0.87 -18.73
CA GLU A 322 7.46 0.48 -18.19
C GLU A 322 8.03 0.48 -16.78
N VAL A 323 7.56 -0.42 -15.89
CA VAL A 323 8.08 -0.52 -14.52
C VAL A 323 9.58 -0.86 -14.54
N GLU A 324 10.01 -1.78 -15.40
CA GLU A 324 11.43 -2.12 -15.54
C GLU A 324 12.25 -0.94 -16.09
N ARG A 325 11.77 -0.29 -17.14
CA ARG A 325 12.43 0.90 -17.72
C ARG A 325 12.56 2.05 -16.71
N LEU A 326 11.49 2.37 -15.98
CA LEU A 326 11.51 3.44 -14.99
C LEU A 326 12.45 3.14 -13.83
N ARG A 327 12.55 1.88 -13.42
CA ARG A 327 13.47 1.44 -12.36
C ARG A 327 14.93 1.68 -12.72
N GLU A 328 15.30 1.63 -14.00
CA GLU A 328 16.64 1.93 -14.48
C GLU A 328 16.81 3.44 -14.73
N LYS A 329 15.81 4.07 -15.33
CA LYS A 329 15.92 5.48 -15.77
C LYS A 329 15.84 6.47 -14.61
N VAL A 330 14.95 6.26 -13.64
CA VAL A 330 14.75 7.24 -12.56
C VAL A 330 16.00 7.45 -11.70
N PRO A 331 16.75 6.42 -11.26
CA PRO A 331 18.03 6.62 -10.57
C PRO A 331 19.01 7.44 -11.41
N LEU A 332 19.15 7.15 -12.71
CA LEU A 332 20.01 7.93 -13.60
C LEU A 332 19.61 9.41 -13.70
N LEU A 333 18.30 9.71 -13.71
CA LEU A 333 17.78 11.08 -13.70
C LEU A 333 18.04 11.79 -12.37
N LEU A 334 18.19 11.04 -11.29
CA LEU A 334 18.53 11.53 -9.96
C LEU A 334 20.05 11.68 -9.78
N GLY A 335 20.87 11.13 -10.70
CA GLY A 335 22.33 11.21 -10.65
C GLY A 335 22.95 10.18 -9.71
N ASP A 336 22.28 9.07 -9.50
CA ASP A 336 22.74 7.89 -8.75
C ASP A 336 23.33 6.86 -9.71
#